data_37677770eebfa8c454f8972a18f508a4
#
_entry.id   37677770eebfa8c454f8972a18f508a4
#
_cell.length_a   1.000
_cell.length_b   1.000
_cell.length_c   1.000
_cell.angle_alpha   90.00
_cell.angle_beta   90.00
_cell.angle_gamma   90.00
#
_symmetry.space_group_name_H-M   'P 1'
#
loop_
_entity.id
_entity.type
_entity.pdbx_description
1 polymer ?
#
loop_
_entity_poly.entity_id
_entity_poly.type
_entity_poly.pdbx_seq_one_letter_code
_entity_poly.pdbx_strand_id
1 'polypeptide(L)'
;MAEETVERARNDLLDRLVRWFDGVQRRRLGIWEFSLEPECIFRLGLGHMHQTITFADGTTVAEGAPVAILHVWGERMPPIPPEGADMAWARKVRQAIVYSLHLIARAMTEDPRLAHVEALGNDTNLPVAAGGVRMFERLGFTFGAPLERRTLLDRIIGWGAHTWAWLLRRAYNQ
;
A
#
# COMPACT_ATOMS: atom_id res chain seq x y z
N MET A 1 -34.95 -11.67 12.89
CA MET A 1 -34.10 -11.65 14.11
C MET A 1 -33.09 -12.81 14.13
N ALA A 2 -33.46 -14.10 14.05
CA ALA A 2 -32.49 -15.20 14.08
C ALA A 2 -31.56 -15.23 12.84
N GLU A 3 -32.09 -15.00 11.65
CA GLU A 3 -31.33 -14.95 10.39
C GLU A 3 -30.31 -13.81 10.37
N GLU A 4 -30.69 -12.65 10.84
CA GLU A 4 -29.85 -11.45 10.93
C GLU A 4 -28.68 -11.63 11.93
N THR A 5 -28.91 -12.39 13.01
CA THR A 5 -27.89 -12.71 14.01
C THR A 5 -26.86 -13.71 13.45
N VAL A 6 -27.33 -14.71 12.67
CA VAL A 6 -26.45 -15.69 12.02
C VAL A 6 -25.60 -15.05 10.92
N GLU A 7 -26.19 -14.14 10.14
CA GLU A 7 -25.47 -13.43 9.08
C GLU A 7 -24.40 -12.49 9.64
N ARG A 8 -24.71 -11.79 10.74
CA ARG A 8 -23.76 -10.96 11.47
C ARG A 8 -22.59 -11.77 12.03
N ALA A 9 -22.87 -12.91 12.67
CA ALA A 9 -21.84 -13.79 13.22
C ALA A 9 -20.93 -14.38 12.14
N ARG A 10 -21.50 -14.72 10.96
CA ARG A 10 -20.74 -15.22 9.81
C ARG A 10 -19.84 -14.15 9.22
N ASN A 11 -20.30 -12.90 9.15
CA ASN A 11 -19.51 -11.78 8.65
C ASN A 11 -18.34 -11.48 9.60
N ASP A 12 -18.57 -11.46 10.92
CA ASP A 12 -17.53 -11.29 11.92
C ASP A 12 -16.45 -12.38 11.87
N LEU A 13 -16.82 -13.62 11.61
CA LEU A 13 -15.87 -14.72 11.46
C LEU A 13 -14.98 -14.55 10.22
N LEU A 14 -15.60 -14.20 9.08
CA LEU A 14 -14.87 -13.92 7.83
C LEU A 14 -13.89 -12.77 8.02
N ASP A 15 -14.30 -11.69 8.67
CA ASP A 15 -13.46 -10.53 8.89
C ASP A 15 -12.27 -10.85 9.81
N ARG A 16 -12.49 -11.67 10.85
CA ARG A 16 -11.39 -12.17 11.71
C ARG A 16 -10.40 -13.03 10.93
N LEU A 17 -10.88 -13.91 10.05
CA LEU A 17 -10.04 -14.74 9.20
C LEU A 17 -9.23 -13.89 8.22
N VAL A 18 -9.85 -12.91 7.58
CA VAL A 18 -9.17 -11.98 6.66
C VAL A 18 -8.08 -11.21 7.39
N ARG A 19 -8.37 -10.64 8.56
CA ARG A 19 -7.38 -9.91 9.37
C ARG A 19 -6.24 -10.81 9.86
N TRP A 20 -6.54 -12.03 10.27
CA TRP A 20 -5.53 -12.99 10.68
C TRP A 20 -4.61 -13.35 9.50
N PHE A 21 -5.19 -13.65 8.35
CA PHE A 21 -4.43 -14.00 7.15
C PHE A 21 -3.58 -12.83 6.66
N ASP A 22 -4.12 -11.62 6.65
CA ASP A 22 -3.37 -10.40 6.35
C ASP A 22 -2.17 -10.23 7.31
N GLY A 23 -2.38 -10.45 8.61
CA GLY A 23 -1.31 -10.41 9.60
C GLY A 23 -0.23 -11.47 9.38
N VAL A 24 -0.60 -12.68 8.92
CA VAL A 24 0.37 -13.74 8.56
C VAL A 24 1.15 -13.36 7.30
N GLN A 25 0.46 -12.87 6.27
CA GLN A 25 1.09 -12.42 5.03
C GLN A 25 2.08 -11.28 5.28
N ARG A 26 1.69 -10.26 6.04
CA ARG A 26 2.57 -9.13 6.39
C ARG A 26 3.85 -9.60 7.07
N ARG A 27 3.73 -10.50 8.07
CA ARG A 27 4.92 -11.07 8.75
C ARG A 27 5.82 -11.84 7.78
N ARG A 28 5.23 -12.63 6.85
CA ARG A 28 6.00 -13.38 5.85
C ARG A 28 6.71 -12.47 4.84
N LEU A 29 6.10 -11.37 4.47
CA LEU A 29 6.64 -10.38 3.53
C LEU A 29 7.57 -9.37 4.23
N GLY A 30 7.78 -9.49 5.53
CA GLY A 30 8.62 -8.55 6.29
C GLY A 30 8.05 -7.13 6.31
N ILE A 31 6.72 -6.97 6.18
CA ILE A 31 6.05 -5.67 6.22
C ILE A 31 5.86 -5.27 7.69
N TRP A 32 6.31 -4.08 8.05
CA TRP A 32 6.20 -3.56 9.41
C TRP A 32 5.60 -2.16 9.47
N GLU A 33 5.12 -1.81 10.64
CA GLU A 33 4.63 -0.49 11.00
C GLU A 33 5.82 0.33 11.52
N PHE A 34 6.29 1.27 10.71
CA PHE A 34 7.41 2.14 11.05
C PHE A 34 6.99 3.36 11.90
N SER A 35 5.69 3.64 11.96
CA SER A 35 5.12 4.73 12.75
C SER A 35 3.81 4.28 13.42
N LEU A 36 3.62 4.71 14.66
CA LEU A 36 2.38 4.51 15.40
C LEU A 36 1.36 5.65 15.23
N GLU A 37 1.74 6.70 14.52
CA GLU A 37 0.88 7.85 14.26
C GLU A 37 -0.39 7.43 13.52
N PRO A 38 -1.58 7.79 14.00
CA PRO A 38 -2.86 7.32 13.43
C PRO A 38 -3.10 7.81 12.00
N GLU A 39 -2.55 8.95 11.63
CA GLU A 39 -2.64 9.50 10.27
C GLU A 39 -1.65 8.86 9.29
N CYS A 40 -0.74 8.01 9.76
CA CYS A 40 0.19 7.27 8.90
C CYS A 40 -0.57 6.17 8.17
N ILE A 41 -0.71 6.30 6.85
CA ILE A 41 -1.43 5.35 6.01
C ILE A 41 -0.52 4.37 5.27
N PHE A 42 0.78 4.37 5.58
CA PHE A 42 1.74 3.47 4.98
C PHE A 42 2.40 2.54 6.00
N ARG A 43 2.75 1.37 5.51
CA ARG A 43 3.69 0.42 6.12
C ARG A 43 4.89 0.28 5.20
N LEU A 44 5.99 -0.20 5.71
CA LEU A 44 7.19 -0.45 4.92
C LEU A 44 7.49 -1.95 4.86
N GLY A 45 8.02 -2.38 3.74
CA GLY A 45 8.70 -3.66 3.56
C GLY A 45 10.08 -3.41 2.98
N LEU A 46 10.97 -4.40 3.03
CA LEU A 46 12.24 -4.36 2.31
C LEU A 46 12.13 -5.22 1.05
N GLY A 47 12.74 -4.75 -0.02
CA GLY A 47 12.80 -5.45 -1.28
C GLY A 47 14.02 -5.02 -2.08
N HIS A 48 14.03 -5.43 -3.35
CA HIS A 48 15.10 -5.07 -4.28
C HIS A 48 14.50 -4.48 -5.55
N MET A 49 15.22 -3.56 -6.15
CA MET A 49 14.82 -2.97 -7.42
C MET A 49 14.79 -4.04 -8.52
N HIS A 50 13.69 -4.11 -9.25
CA HIS A 50 13.51 -5.12 -10.32
C HIS A 50 14.12 -4.72 -11.65
N GLN A 51 14.47 -3.44 -11.81
CA GLN A 51 15.09 -2.87 -13.02
C GLN A 51 15.86 -1.62 -12.66
N THR A 52 16.87 -1.27 -13.43
CA THR A 52 17.57 0.01 -13.26
C THR A 52 16.64 1.17 -13.61
N ILE A 53 16.52 2.15 -12.71
CA ILE A 53 15.70 3.35 -12.90
C ILE A 53 16.59 4.59 -12.73
N THR A 54 16.48 5.51 -13.69
CA THR A 54 17.07 6.85 -13.58
C THR A 54 15.96 7.84 -13.26
N PHE A 55 16.13 8.56 -12.16
CA PHE A 55 15.20 9.60 -11.71
C PHE A 55 15.38 10.90 -12.50
N ALA A 56 14.44 11.83 -12.35
CA ALA A 56 14.44 13.11 -13.05
C ALA A 56 15.66 14.01 -12.67
N ASP A 57 16.22 13.83 -11.50
CA ASP A 57 17.42 14.52 -11.00
C ASP A 57 18.74 13.91 -11.52
N GLY A 58 18.66 12.84 -12.33
CA GLY A 58 19.81 12.12 -12.87
C GLY A 58 20.34 11.03 -11.95
N THR A 59 19.82 10.88 -10.72
CA THR A 59 20.18 9.77 -9.83
C THR A 59 19.74 8.45 -10.43
N THR A 60 20.60 7.44 -10.40
CA THR A 60 20.29 6.10 -10.94
C THR A 60 20.37 5.08 -9.81
N VAL A 61 19.30 4.29 -9.68
CA VAL A 61 19.23 3.13 -8.79
C VAL A 61 19.27 1.87 -9.65
N ALA A 62 20.27 1.03 -9.39
CA ALA A 62 20.53 -0.17 -10.18
C ALA A 62 19.51 -1.28 -9.88
N GLU A 63 19.33 -2.18 -10.82
CA GLU A 63 18.65 -3.46 -10.58
C GLU A 63 19.34 -4.21 -9.43
N GLY A 64 18.57 -4.80 -8.52
CA GLY A 64 19.07 -5.49 -7.33
C GLY A 64 19.37 -4.57 -6.14
N ALA A 65 19.36 -3.25 -6.30
CA ALA A 65 19.58 -2.33 -5.18
C ALA A 65 18.50 -2.49 -4.09
N PRO A 66 18.86 -2.37 -2.80
CA PRO A 66 17.90 -2.47 -1.71
C PRO A 66 16.95 -1.27 -1.70
N VAL A 67 15.66 -1.53 -1.60
CA VAL A 67 14.62 -0.50 -1.59
C VAL A 67 13.63 -0.74 -0.45
N ALA A 68 13.08 0.35 0.08
CA ALA A 68 11.91 0.29 0.94
C ALA A 68 10.65 0.29 0.06
N ILE A 69 9.75 -0.67 0.30
CA ILE A 69 8.51 -0.81 -0.46
C ILE A 69 7.36 -0.26 0.37
N LEU A 70 6.61 0.66 -0.23
CA LEU A 70 5.39 1.21 0.37
C LEU A 70 4.24 0.23 0.26
N HIS A 71 3.61 -0.04 1.39
CA HIS A 71 2.36 -0.79 1.48
C HIS A 71 1.28 0.09 2.10
N VAL A 72 0.14 0.21 1.42
CA VAL A 72 -0.97 1.00 1.93
C VAL A 72 -1.61 0.30 3.13
N TRP A 73 -1.79 1.04 4.20
CA TRP A 73 -2.48 0.61 5.39
C TRP A 73 -3.98 0.92 5.24
N GLY A 74 -4.71 -0.01 4.62
CA GLY A 74 -6.12 0.20 4.25
C GLY A 74 -7.02 0.56 5.42
N GLU A 75 -6.71 0.07 6.63
CA GLU A 75 -7.46 0.36 7.87
C GLU A 75 -7.38 1.83 8.30
N ARG A 76 -6.30 2.51 7.91
CA ARG A 76 -6.06 3.93 8.26
C ARG A 76 -6.40 4.89 7.12
N MET A 77 -6.80 4.34 5.97
CA MET A 77 -7.26 5.18 4.86
C MET A 77 -8.55 5.90 5.25
N PRO A 78 -8.69 7.19 4.91
CA PRO A 78 -9.95 7.89 5.10
C PRO A 78 -11.10 7.10 4.46
N PRO A 79 -12.21 6.86 5.19
CA PRO A 79 -13.36 6.14 4.64
C PRO A 79 -13.92 6.90 3.44
N ILE A 80 -14.32 6.15 2.41
CA ILE A 80 -14.99 6.73 1.24
C ILE A 80 -16.40 7.11 1.69
N PRO A 81 -16.84 8.37 1.47
CA PRO A 81 -18.20 8.78 1.78
C PRO A 81 -19.24 7.91 1.09
N PRO A 82 -20.44 7.73 1.66
CA PRO A 82 -21.52 6.93 1.05
C PRO A 82 -21.91 7.39 -0.36
N GLU A 83 -21.81 8.68 -0.62
CA GLU A 83 -22.05 9.33 -1.91
C GLU A 83 -20.93 9.12 -2.94
N GLY A 84 -19.81 8.51 -2.51
CA GLY A 84 -18.63 8.26 -3.32
C GLY A 84 -17.46 9.19 -3.02
N ALA A 85 -16.34 8.95 -3.71
CA ALA A 85 -15.12 9.74 -3.54
C ALA A 85 -15.30 11.13 -4.16
N ASP A 86 -15.27 12.15 -3.34
CA ASP A 86 -15.36 13.56 -3.74
C ASP A 86 -14.01 14.28 -3.59
N MET A 87 -13.99 15.58 -3.92
CA MET A 87 -12.79 16.43 -3.79
C MET A 87 -12.36 16.64 -2.34
N ALA A 88 -13.27 16.60 -1.38
CA ALA A 88 -12.95 16.74 0.03
C ALA A 88 -12.25 15.48 0.53
N TRP A 89 -12.75 14.31 0.17
CA TRP A 89 -12.10 13.02 0.42
C TRP A 89 -10.71 12.96 -0.24
N ALA A 90 -10.60 13.36 -1.50
CA ALA A 90 -9.31 13.38 -2.22
C ALA A 90 -8.26 14.26 -1.52
N ARG A 91 -8.67 15.41 -0.96
CA ARG A 91 -7.78 16.28 -0.17
C ARG A 91 -7.31 15.60 1.12
N LYS A 92 -8.21 14.93 1.85
CA LYS A 92 -7.87 14.17 3.07
C LYS A 92 -6.86 13.06 2.75
N VAL A 93 -7.10 12.29 1.69
CA VAL A 93 -6.16 11.24 1.25
C VAL A 93 -4.80 11.83 0.90
N ARG A 94 -4.77 12.93 0.12
CA ARG A 94 -3.52 13.61 -0.21
C ARG A 94 -2.77 14.09 1.03
N GLN A 95 -3.47 14.68 2.00
CA GLN A 95 -2.87 15.12 3.27
C GLN A 95 -2.25 13.95 4.03
N ALA A 96 -2.99 12.83 4.15
CA ALA A 96 -2.49 11.62 4.80
C ALA A 96 -1.27 11.03 4.07
N ILE A 97 -1.25 11.03 2.73
CA ILE A 97 -0.07 10.61 1.94
C ILE A 97 1.12 11.50 2.25
N VAL A 98 0.98 12.83 2.14
CA VAL A 98 2.08 13.78 2.39
C VAL A 98 2.60 13.65 3.82
N TYR A 99 1.71 13.56 4.79
CA TYR A 99 2.09 13.36 6.18
C TYR A 99 2.86 12.04 6.38
N SER A 100 2.37 10.95 5.81
CA SER A 100 3.04 9.66 5.89
C SER A 100 4.42 9.67 5.21
N LEU A 101 4.59 10.40 4.10
CA LEU A 101 5.89 10.55 3.45
C LEU A 101 6.89 11.30 4.33
N HIS A 102 6.45 12.31 5.10
CA HIS A 102 7.33 12.99 6.07
C HIS A 102 7.77 12.03 7.20
N LEU A 103 6.85 11.19 7.69
CA LEU A 103 7.20 10.17 8.68
C LEU A 103 8.17 9.13 8.11
N ILE A 104 8.03 8.76 6.84
CA ILE A 104 8.97 7.86 6.16
C ILE A 104 10.36 8.53 6.05
N ALA A 105 10.41 9.78 5.61
CA ALA A 105 11.67 10.51 5.52
C ALA A 105 12.42 10.55 6.87
N ARG A 106 11.67 10.73 7.96
CA ARG A 106 12.22 10.64 9.31
C ARG A 106 12.70 9.21 9.64
N ALA A 107 11.89 8.19 9.35
CA ALA A 107 12.28 6.81 9.59
C ALA A 107 13.51 6.40 8.78
N MET A 108 13.69 6.90 7.55
CA MET A 108 14.89 6.67 6.72
C MET A 108 16.17 7.14 7.41
N THR A 109 16.10 8.13 8.30
CA THR A 109 17.26 8.62 9.05
C THR A 109 17.44 7.97 10.41
N GLU A 110 16.37 7.49 11.03
CA GLU A 110 16.36 7.01 12.42
C GLU A 110 16.33 5.47 12.54
N ASP A 111 15.78 4.75 11.55
CA ASP A 111 15.62 3.29 11.62
C ASP A 111 16.80 2.55 10.99
N PRO A 112 17.60 1.80 11.78
CA PRO A 112 18.76 1.06 11.26
C PRO A 112 18.42 0.07 10.14
N ARG A 113 17.17 -0.42 10.07
CA ARG A 113 16.72 -1.32 9.00
C ARG A 113 16.74 -0.66 7.63
N LEU A 114 16.65 0.67 7.60
CA LEU A 114 16.60 1.47 6.38
C LEU A 114 17.96 2.08 5.99
N ALA A 115 19.02 1.84 6.78
CA ALA A 115 20.33 2.45 6.59
C ALA A 115 20.99 2.15 5.22
N HIS A 116 20.58 1.06 4.56
CA HIS A 116 21.15 0.66 3.26
C HIS A 116 20.15 0.80 2.12
N VAL A 117 18.99 1.42 2.38
CA VAL A 117 17.96 1.59 1.37
C VAL A 117 18.34 2.76 0.45
N GLU A 118 18.34 2.50 -0.86
CA GLU A 118 18.72 3.48 -1.88
C GLU A 118 17.52 4.24 -2.45
N ALA A 119 16.33 3.63 -2.41
CA ALA A 119 15.12 4.25 -2.93
C ALA A 119 13.87 3.79 -2.19
N LEU A 120 12.80 4.57 -2.37
CA LEU A 120 11.45 4.25 -1.91
C LEU A 120 10.64 3.79 -3.12
N GLY A 121 10.22 2.52 -3.11
CA GLY A 121 9.41 1.92 -4.16
C GLY A 121 7.95 1.81 -3.76
N ASN A 122 7.09 1.65 -4.75
CA ASN A 122 5.69 1.33 -4.55
C ASN A 122 5.30 0.18 -5.47
N ASP A 123 4.97 -0.97 -4.88
CA ASP A 123 4.56 -2.17 -5.59
C ASP A 123 3.03 -2.25 -5.77
N THR A 124 2.29 -1.25 -5.32
CA THR A 124 0.83 -1.26 -5.39
C THR A 124 0.33 -0.59 -6.67
N ASN A 125 -0.70 -1.18 -7.30
CA ASN A 125 -1.45 -0.56 -8.42
C ASN A 125 -2.35 0.61 -7.95
N LEU A 126 -2.15 1.12 -6.73
CA LEU A 126 -2.97 2.17 -6.13
C LEU A 126 -2.99 3.46 -6.95
N PRO A 127 -1.84 3.95 -7.48
CA PRO A 127 -1.83 5.16 -8.27
C PRO A 127 -2.68 5.07 -9.53
N VAL A 128 -2.67 3.91 -10.19
CA VAL A 128 -3.39 3.70 -11.45
C VAL A 128 -4.89 3.57 -11.21
N ALA A 129 -5.29 2.80 -10.20
CA ALA A 129 -6.70 2.55 -9.88
C ALA A 129 -7.46 3.80 -9.42
N ALA A 130 -6.75 4.75 -8.78
CA ALA A 130 -7.34 5.98 -8.24
C ALA A 130 -7.19 7.20 -9.16
N GLY A 131 -6.70 7.04 -10.39
CA GLY A 131 -6.32 8.18 -11.24
C GLY A 131 -5.19 9.04 -10.65
N GLY A 132 -4.47 8.47 -9.67
CA GLY A 132 -3.50 9.16 -8.83
C GLY A 132 -2.09 9.26 -9.40
N VAL A 133 -1.80 8.71 -10.59
CA VAL A 133 -0.46 8.78 -11.21
C VAL A 133 0.07 10.21 -11.18
N ARG A 134 -0.70 11.17 -11.69
CA ARG A 134 -0.31 12.59 -11.69
C ARG A 134 -0.06 13.17 -10.29
N MET A 135 -0.77 12.67 -9.29
CA MET A 135 -0.56 13.09 -7.90
C MET A 135 0.79 12.60 -7.39
N PHE A 136 1.10 11.33 -7.63
CA PHE A 136 2.39 10.75 -7.22
C PHE A 136 3.56 11.37 -7.99
N GLU A 137 3.41 11.62 -9.30
CA GLU A 137 4.40 12.37 -10.09
C GLU A 137 4.69 13.76 -9.49
N ARG A 138 3.64 14.48 -9.09
CA ARG A 138 3.79 15.78 -8.39
C ARG A 138 4.44 15.68 -7.01
N LEU A 139 4.42 14.51 -6.41
CA LEU A 139 5.12 14.20 -5.15
C LEU A 139 6.55 13.70 -5.39
N GLY A 140 7.02 13.70 -6.65
CA GLY A 140 8.39 13.31 -7.01
C GLY A 140 8.58 11.82 -7.32
N PHE A 141 7.49 11.04 -7.40
CA PHE A 141 7.60 9.63 -7.79
C PHE A 141 7.82 9.50 -9.31
N THR A 142 8.78 8.66 -9.67
CA THR A 142 9.02 8.25 -11.06
C THR A 142 8.37 6.89 -11.29
N PHE A 143 7.60 6.77 -12.37
CA PHE A 143 6.98 5.50 -12.74
C PHE A 143 7.91 4.77 -13.71
N GLY A 144 8.34 3.58 -13.32
CA GLY A 144 9.04 2.65 -14.22
C GLY A 144 8.10 2.07 -15.27
N ALA A 145 8.66 1.42 -16.29
CA ALA A 145 7.86 0.65 -17.22
C ALA A 145 7.05 -0.42 -16.46
N PRO A 146 5.76 -0.63 -16.83
CA PRO A 146 4.98 -1.68 -16.21
C PRO A 146 5.73 -3.01 -16.33
N LEU A 147 5.91 -3.73 -15.22
CA LEU A 147 6.43 -5.08 -15.25
C LEU A 147 5.50 -5.91 -16.15
N GLU A 148 6.01 -6.37 -17.28
CA GLU A 148 5.25 -7.27 -18.14
C GLU A 148 4.89 -8.52 -17.34
N ARG A 149 3.59 -8.70 -17.11
CA ARG A 149 3.05 -9.92 -16.49
C ARG A 149 3.26 -11.09 -17.44
N ARG A 150 4.41 -11.74 -17.31
CA ARG A 150 4.90 -12.75 -18.26
C ARG A 150 4.20 -14.09 -18.21
N THR A 151 3.46 -14.40 -17.13
CA THR A 151 2.88 -15.73 -16.94
C THR A 151 1.38 -15.70 -16.66
N LEU A 152 0.72 -16.84 -17.00
CA LEU A 152 -0.68 -17.08 -16.65
C LEU A 152 -0.90 -17.00 -15.12
N LEU A 153 0.11 -17.42 -14.37
CA LEU A 153 0.15 -17.36 -12.91
C LEU A 153 0.08 -15.91 -12.40
N ASP A 154 0.79 -14.98 -13.04
CA ASP A 154 0.78 -13.56 -12.68
C ASP A 154 -0.58 -12.92 -12.94
N ARG A 155 -1.31 -13.41 -13.95
CA ARG A 155 -2.70 -13.00 -14.22
C ARG A 155 -3.65 -13.48 -13.13
N ILE A 156 -3.51 -14.74 -12.70
CA ILE A 156 -4.33 -15.33 -11.63
C ILE A 156 -4.04 -14.63 -10.29
N ILE A 157 -2.77 -14.37 -9.98
CA ILE A 157 -2.35 -13.63 -8.79
C ILE A 157 -2.89 -12.19 -8.85
N GLY A 158 -2.83 -11.53 -10.01
CA GLY A 158 -3.39 -10.19 -10.20
C GLY A 158 -4.92 -10.16 -9.98
N TRP A 159 -5.64 -11.17 -10.41
CA TRP A 159 -7.09 -11.31 -10.15
C TRP A 159 -7.36 -11.57 -8.66
N GLY A 160 -6.57 -12.45 -8.04
CA GLY A 160 -6.61 -12.70 -6.60
C GLY A 160 -6.32 -11.43 -5.78
N ALA A 161 -5.40 -10.57 -6.23
CA ALA A 161 -5.09 -9.31 -5.57
C ALA A 161 -6.28 -8.33 -5.55
N HIS A 162 -7.06 -8.25 -6.62
CA HIS A 162 -8.28 -7.42 -6.65
C HIS A 162 -9.36 -7.95 -5.69
N THR A 163 -9.58 -9.26 -5.69
CA THR A 163 -10.53 -9.90 -4.77
C THR A 163 -10.06 -9.72 -3.32
N TRP A 164 -8.76 -9.86 -3.08
CA TRP A 164 -8.16 -9.67 -1.76
C TRP A 164 -8.27 -8.22 -1.28
N ALA A 165 -7.98 -7.25 -2.14
CA ALA A 165 -8.17 -5.83 -1.82
C ALA A 165 -9.63 -5.49 -1.49
N TRP A 166 -10.59 -6.11 -2.17
CA TRP A 166 -12.01 -5.97 -1.86
C TRP A 166 -12.37 -6.58 -0.49
N LEU A 167 -11.87 -7.79 -0.19
CA LEU A 167 -12.07 -8.46 1.10
C LEU A 167 -11.46 -7.65 2.24
N LEU A 168 -10.25 -7.11 2.06
CA LEU A 168 -9.61 -6.24 3.04
C LEU A 168 -10.44 -4.96 3.28
N ARG A 169 -10.89 -4.30 2.22
CA ARG A 169 -11.77 -3.13 2.38
C ARG A 169 -13.02 -3.46 3.19
N ARG A 170 -13.66 -4.59 2.88
CA ARG A 170 -14.84 -5.03 3.60
C ARG A 170 -14.54 -5.30 5.08
N ALA A 171 -13.41 -5.97 5.38
CA ALA A 171 -13.05 -6.36 6.75
C ALA A 171 -12.63 -5.19 7.64
N TYR A 172 -12.11 -4.09 7.04
CA TYR A 172 -11.53 -2.97 7.78
C TYR A 172 -12.36 -1.68 7.74
N ASN A 173 -13.29 -1.54 6.80
CA ASN A 173 -14.11 -0.34 6.63
C ASN A 173 -15.59 -0.58 7.00
N GLN A 174 -15.85 -1.38 8.03
CA GLN A 174 -17.19 -1.50 8.62
C GLN A 174 -17.50 -0.38 9.58
#